data_c6551c523934a1d14dfbe2b9cdfcd4b7
#
_entry.id   c6551c523934a1d14dfbe2b9cdfcd4b7
#
_cell.length_a   1.000
_cell.length_b   1.000
_cell.length_c   1.000
_cell.angle_alpha   90.00
_cell.angle_beta   90.00
_cell.angle_gamma   90.00
#
_symmetry.space_group_name_H-M   'P 1'
#
loop_
_entity.id
_entity.type
_entity.pdbx_description
1 polymer ?
#
loop_
_entity_poly.entity_id
_entity_poly.type
_entity_poly.pdbx_seq_one_letter_code
_entity_poly.pdbx_strand_id
1 'polypeptide(L)'
;MHHQPLFSAIADYLRALSDEAIAPGRLLLLDELSAYVQTRLRDGQTARLIFICTHNSRRSHLAQVWAQIAAHASGVAPVECFSGGTEITACHPSTLAALARAGLHIQTITRGENPVHLLQYAHGVGPIVAFSKRYDQPPNPTKDFAAVMTCAQADEHCPFVAGAHRRFALTYADPKQADGTPSEAAAYNAACRLIAAEMSYLFRKVGSSFPLTSE
;
A
#
# COMPACT_ATOMS: atom_id res chain seq x y z
N MET A 1 -5.53 -22.68 -6.42
CA MET A 1 -4.60 -22.39 -5.31
C MET A 1 -5.43 -22.01 -4.09
N HIS A 2 -5.31 -22.74 -2.97
CA HIS A 2 -6.03 -22.39 -1.74
C HIS A 2 -5.57 -21.01 -1.25
N HIS A 3 -6.51 -20.09 -1.16
CA HIS A 3 -6.27 -18.74 -0.62
C HIS A 3 -5.93 -18.86 0.86
N GLN A 4 -4.71 -18.50 1.23
CA GLN A 4 -4.25 -18.54 2.62
C GLN A 4 -4.97 -17.46 3.45
N PRO A 5 -5.55 -17.82 4.60
CA PRO A 5 -6.33 -16.87 5.38
C PRO A 5 -5.44 -15.78 6.00
N LEU A 6 -5.95 -14.55 6.01
CA LEU A 6 -5.38 -13.45 6.78
C LEU A 6 -5.37 -13.80 8.27
N PHE A 7 -4.46 -13.17 9.03
CA PHE A 7 -4.58 -13.18 10.49
C PHE A 7 -5.94 -12.61 10.91
N SER A 8 -6.56 -13.20 11.92
CA SER A 8 -7.92 -12.84 12.36
C SER A 8 -8.05 -11.34 12.66
N ALA A 9 -7.06 -10.75 13.35
CA ALA A 9 -7.05 -9.33 13.67
C ALA A 9 -7.09 -8.44 12.41
N ILE A 10 -6.37 -8.82 11.34
CA ILE A 10 -6.40 -8.08 10.07
C ILE A 10 -7.75 -8.25 9.36
N ALA A 11 -8.31 -9.47 9.36
CA ALA A 11 -9.62 -9.72 8.78
C ALA A 11 -10.72 -8.92 9.51
N ASP A 12 -10.64 -8.82 10.85
CA ASP A 12 -11.54 -8.00 11.66
C ASP A 12 -11.36 -6.51 11.36
N TYR A 13 -10.12 -6.06 11.26
CA TYR A 13 -9.79 -4.68 10.90
C TYR A 13 -10.41 -4.31 9.54
N LEU A 14 -10.22 -5.14 8.51
CA LEU A 14 -10.78 -4.91 7.18
C LEU A 14 -12.32 -4.92 7.17
N ARG A 15 -12.96 -5.81 7.94
CA ARG A 15 -14.43 -5.84 8.07
C ARG A 15 -14.96 -4.56 8.71
N ALA A 16 -14.26 -4.01 9.69
CA ALA A 16 -14.61 -2.75 10.32
C ALA A 16 -14.47 -1.52 9.42
N LEU A 17 -13.77 -1.65 8.26
CA LEU A 17 -13.63 -0.59 7.26
C LEU A 17 -14.73 -0.59 6.19
N SER A 18 -15.56 -1.65 6.12
CA SER A 18 -16.58 -1.79 5.07
C SER A 18 -17.60 -0.64 5.04
N ASP A 19 -17.83 0.01 6.18
CA ASP A 19 -18.76 1.13 6.35
C ASP A 19 -18.09 2.51 6.21
N GLU A 20 -16.79 2.57 5.92
CA GLU A 20 -16.08 3.83 5.73
C GLU A 20 -16.56 4.54 4.46
N ALA A 21 -16.98 5.78 4.62
CA ALA A 21 -17.34 6.63 3.49
C ALA A 21 -16.09 7.18 2.79
N ILE A 22 -15.89 6.82 1.53
CA ILE A 22 -14.84 7.39 0.68
C ILE A 22 -15.43 8.59 -0.07
N ALA A 23 -14.77 9.74 0.00
CA ALA A 23 -15.23 10.96 -0.67
C ALA A 23 -15.38 10.75 -2.19
N PRO A 24 -16.42 11.32 -2.84
CA PRO A 24 -16.69 11.08 -4.28
C PRO A 24 -15.50 11.35 -5.21
N GLY A 25 -14.74 12.43 -4.97
CA GLY A 25 -13.54 12.73 -5.77
C GLY A 25 -12.43 11.69 -5.62
N ARG A 26 -12.38 11.00 -4.48
CA ARG A 26 -11.43 9.89 -4.25
C ARG A 26 -11.86 8.64 -5.00
N LEU A 27 -13.17 8.36 -5.06
CA LEU A 27 -13.70 7.22 -5.80
C LEU A 27 -13.27 7.24 -7.26
N LEU A 28 -13.32 8.40 -7.93
CA LEU A 28 -12.90 8.52 -9.34
C LEU A 28 -11.43 8.11 -9.54
N LEU A 29 -10.53 8.56 -8.67
CA LEU A 29 -9.12 8.21 -8.72
C LEU A 29 -8.88 6.70 -8.45
N LEU A 30 -9.59 6.14 -7.48
CA LEU A 30 -9.53 4.72 -7.17
C LEU A 30 -10.10 3.87 -8.29
N ASP A 31 -11.15 4.33 -8.96
CA ASP A 31 -11.76 3.68 -10.11
C ASP A 31 -10.81 3.64 -11.31
N GLU A 32 -10.12 4.74 -11.58
CA GLU A 32 -9.09 4.77 -12.61
C GLU A 32 -7.93 3.81 -12.34
N LEU A 33 -7.46 3.75 -11.09
CA LEU A 33 -6.41 2.82 -10.68
C LEU A 33 -6.90 1.37 -10.73
N SER A 34 -8.16 1.11 -10.32
CA SER A 34 -8.78 -0.21 -10.44
C SER A 34 -8.86 -0.67 -11.90
N ALA A 35 -9.27 0.22 -12.81
CA ALA A 35 -9.33 -0.06 -14.24
C ALA A 35 -7.95 -0.39 -14.83
N TYR A 36 -6.90 0.33 -14.38
CA TYR A 36 -5.53 0.00 -14.77
C TYR A 36 -5.14 -1.43 -14.33
N VAL A 37 -5.37 -1.77 -13.07
CA VAL A 37 -5.07 -3.12 -12.54
C VAL A 37 -5.83 -4.18 -13.32
N GLN A 38 -7.13 -3.98 -13.54
CA GLN A 38 -7.97 -4.90 -14.32
C GLN A 38 -7.44 -5.11 -15.75
N THR A 39 -7.01 -4.04 -16.43
CA THR A 39 -6.44 -4.13 -17.77
C THR A 39 -5.17 -4.99 -17.77
N ARG A 40 -4.23 -4.74 -16.84
CA ARG A 40 -3.02 -5.54 -16.73
C ARG A 40 -3.32 -7.03 -16.56
N LEU A 41 -4.25 -7.36 -15.66
CA LEU A 41 -4.64 -8.75 -15.38
C LEU A 41 -5.36 -9.41 -16.57
N ARG A 42 -6.25 -8.69 -17.29
CA ARG A 42 -6.90 -9.19 -18.50
C ARG A 42 -5.91 -9.50 -19.62
N ASP A 43 -4.84 -8.71 -19.71
CA ASP A 43 -3.75 -8.90 -20.67
C ASP A 43 -2.76 -10.02 -20.25
N GLY A 44 -3.07 -10.78 -19.19
CA GLY A 44 -2.22 -11.84 -18.65
C GLY A 44 -0.94 -11.34 -17.99
N GLN A 45 -0.90 -10.06 -17.60
CA GLN A 45 0.30 -9.43 -17.06
C GLN A 45 0.17 -9.21 -15.56
N THR A 46 1.31 -9.20 -14.85
CA THR A 46 1.36 -8.80 -13.45
C THR A 46 1.03 -7.31 -13.29
N ALA A 47 0.09 -6.98 -12.42
CA ALA A 47 -0.15 -5.60 -12.04
C ALA A 47 0.87 -5.15 -10.98
N ARG A 48 1.81 -4.29 -11.37
CA ARG A 48 2.83 -3.72 -10.47
C ARG A 48 2.48 -2.30 -10.10
N LEU A 49 2.46 -2.02 -8.80
CA LEU A 49 2.17 -0.70 -8.23
C LEU A 49 3.36 -0.25 -7.39
N ILE A 50 3.92 0.93 -7.68
CA ILE A 50 4.91 1.58 -6.80
C ILE A 50 4.24 2.78 -6.15
N PHE A 51 4.09 2.75 -4.83
CA PHE A 51 3.60 3.86 -4.04
C PHE A 51 4.76 4.78 -3.67
N ILE A 52 4.69 6.06 -4.08
CA ILE A 52 5.79 7.01 -4.00
C ILE A 52 5.42 8.19 -3.10
N CYS A 53 6.27 8.51 -2.14
CA CYS A 53 6.24 9.76 -1.37
C CYS A 53 7.65 10.37 -1.33
N THR A 54 7.86 11.47 -0.60
CA THR A 54 9.19 12.08 -0.52
C THR A 54 10.22 11.16 0.14
N HIS A 55 9.97 10.70 1.37
CA HIS A 55 10.98 10.03 2.20
C HIS A 55 10.86 8.51 2.26
N ASN A 56 9.87 7.88 1.61
CA ASN A 56 9.54 6.47 1.81
C ASN A 56 9.53 6.05 3.29
N SER A 57 8.80 6.82 4.10
CA SER A 57 8.80 6.67 5.55
C SER A 57 7.43 6.35 6.14
N ARG A 58 6.35 6.94 5.61
CA ARG A 58 4.99 6.86 6.16
C ARG A 58 3.97 6.41 5.10
N ARG A 59 3.44 7.35 4.31
CA ARG A 59 2.30 7.16 3.40
C ARG A 59 2.52 6.08 2.35
N SER A 60 3.69 6.04 1.71
CA SER A 60 4.02 5.03 0.69
C SER A 60 4.13 3.62 1.29
N HIS A 61 4.65 3.46 2.51
CA HIS A 61 4.65 2.16 3.19
C HIS A 61 3.23 1.71 3.56
N LEU A 62 2.42 2.60 4.15
CA LEU A 62 1.02 2.28 4.46
C LEU A 62 0.27 1.83 3.20
N ALA A 63 0.44 2.57 2.08
CA ALA A 63 -0.23 2.26 0.82
C ALA A 63 0.25 0.94 0.20
N GLN A 64 1.55 0.68 0.16
CA GLN A 64 2.11 -0.60 -0.29
C GLN A 64 1.52 -1.77 0.50
N VAL A 65 1.57 -1.67 1.83
CA VAL A 65 1.15 -2.75 2.73
C VAL A 65 -0.34 -3.05 2.57
N TRP A 66 -1.19 -2.02 2.63
CA TRP A 66 -2.63 -2.22 2.50
C TRP A 66 -3.07 -2.62 1.10
N ALA A 67 -2.39 -2.15 0.05
CA ALA A 67 -2.65 -2.60 -1.32
C ALA A 67 -2.35 -4.10 -1.47
N GLN A 68 -1.21 -4.58 -0.96
CA GLN A 68 -0.86 -6.00 -1.03
C GLN A 68 -1.82 -6.88 -0.21
N ILE A 69 -2.21 -6.43 1.00
CA ILE A 69 -3.17 -7.13 1.84
C ILE A 69 -4.56 -7.16 1.19
N ALA A 70 -5.00 -6.02 0.63
CA ALA A 70 -6.31 -5.93 -0.01
C ALA A 70 -6.40 -6.76 -1.29
N ALA A 71 -5.33 -6.81 -2.10
CA ALA A 71 -5.23 -7.69 -3.26
C ALA A 71 -5.36 -9.15 -2.83
N HIS A 72 -4.61 -9.55 -1.81
CA HIS A 72 -4.69 -10.89 -1.23
C HIS A 72 -6.11 -11.17 -0.71
N ALA A 73 -6.69 -10.31 0.12
CA ALA A 73 -8.04 -10.48 0.67
C ALA A 73 -9.14 -10.63 -0.39
N SER A 74 -8.96 -9.98 -1.54
CA SER A 74 -9.90 -10.01 -2.67
C SER A 74 -9.61 -11.14 -3.68
N GLY A 75 -8.63 -12.00 -3.41
CA GLY A 75 -8.23 -13.08 -4.34
C GLY A 75 -7.67 -12.57 -5.68
N VAL A 76 -7.18 -11.34 -5.73
CA VAL A 76 -6.65 -10.72 -6.95
C VAL A 76 -5.16 -11.00 -7.11
N ALA A 77 -4.80 -11.74 -8.15
CA ALA A 77 -3.42 -12.09 -8.48
C ALA A 77 -3.26 -12.25 -10.00
N PRO A 78 -2.04 -12.04 -10.57
CA PRO A 78 -0.82 -11.61 -9.88
C PRO A 78 -0.71 -10.10 -9.67
N VAL A 79 -0.53 -9.67 -8.42
CA VAL A 79 -0.34 -8.26 -8.04
C VAL A 79 0.93 -8.15 -7.19
N GLU A 80 1.77 -7.18 -7.52
CA GLU A 80 2.99 -6.86 -6.78
C GLU A 80 2.97 -5.38 -6.35
N CYS A 81 3.04 -5.13 -5.05
CA CYS A 81 3.02 -3.78 -4.48
C CYS A 81 4.38 -3.42 -3.89
N PHE A 82 4.87 -2.25 -4.26
CA PHE A 82 6.16 -1.71 -3.86
C PHE A 82 5.98 -0.32 -3.24
N SER A 83 7.01 0.15 -2.56
CA SER A 83 7.08 1.55 -2.12
C SER A 83 8.45 2.14 -2.40
N GLY A 84 8.48 3.47 -2.54
CA GLY A 84 9.73 4.21 -2.70
C GLY A 84 9.57 5.67 -2.32
N GLY A 85 10.70 6.36 -2.24
CA GLY A 85 10.77 7.79 -2.04
C GLY A 85 11.56 8.48 -3.14
N THR A 86 11.52 9.79 -3.17
CA THR A 86 12.50 10.61 -3.89
C THR A 86 13.79 10.69 -3.09
N GLU A 87 13.70 10.51 -1.77
CA GLU A 87 14.79 10.50 -0.80
C GLU A 87 14.74 9.23 0.06
N ILE A 88 15.87 8.86 0.66
CA ILE A 88 15.99 7.74 1.58
C ILE A 88 16.09 8.26 3.02
N THR A 89 15.31 7.65 3.92
CA THR A 89 15.38 7.88 5.36
C THR A 89 15.25 6.54 6.11
N ALA A 90 14.11 6.30 6.75
CA ALA A 90 13.71 5.02 7.35
C ALA A 90 12.19 4.88 7.36
N CYS A 91 11.69 3.64 7.48
CA CYS A 91 10.28 3.42 7.80
C CYS A 91 10.02 3.96 9.22
N HIS A 92 9.08 4.90 9.36
CA HIS A 92 8.85 5.60 10.63
C HIS A 92 8.29 4.63 11.70
N PRO A 93 8.80 4.68 12.96
CA PRO A 93 8.32 3.77 14.01
C PRO A 93 6.81 3.83 14.22
N SER A 94 6.19 5.00 14.15
CA SER A 94 4.74 5.17 14.33
C SER A 94 3.93 4.61 13.15
N THR A 95 4.55 4.51 11.94
CA THR A 95 3.96 3.77 10.81
C THR A 95 3.89 2.27 11.12
N LEU A 96 5.00 1.70 11.60
CA LEU A 96 5.06 0.30 12.02
C LEU A 96 4.12 0.02 13.18
N ALA A 97 4.08 0.91 14.17
CA ALA A 97 3.16 0.78 15.32
C ALA A 97 1.69 0.82 14.90
N ALA A 98 1.31 1.65 13.93
CA ALA A 98 -0.06 1.68 13.40
C ALA A 98 -0.41 0.37 12.67
N LEU A 99 0.50 -0.16 11.86
CA LEU A 99 0.33 -1.45 11.19
C LEU A 99 0.24 -2.62 12.19
N ALA A 100 1.07 -2.60 13.25
CA ALA A 100 1.00 -3.61 14.30
C ALA A 100 -0.35 -3.57 15.04
N ARG A 101 -0.88 -2.37 15.36
CA ARG A 101 -2.21 -2.22 15.95
C ARG A 101 -3.34 -2.70 15.04
N ALA A 102 -3.14 -2.64 13.72
CA ALA A 102 -4.07 -3.21 12.73
C ALA A 102 -3.96 -4.74 12.58
N GLY A 103 -3.04 -5.39 13.30
CA GLY A 103 -2.94 -6.85 13.38
C GLY A 103 -1.76 -7.47 12.63
N LEU A 104 -0.85 -6.68 12.02
CA LEU A 104 0.33 -7.23 11.38
C LEU A 104 1.36 -7.68 12.41
N HIS A 105 2.03 -8.80 12.15
CA HIS A 105 3.20 -9.22 12.91
C HIS A 105 4.45 -8.62 12.26
N ILE A 106 5.19 -7.83 13.01
CA ILE A 106 6.35 -7.08 12.52
C ILE A 106 7.61 -7.57 13.19
N GLN A 107 8.60 -7.95 12.38
CA GLN A 107 9.92 -8.33 12.82
C GLN A 107 10.97 -7.42 12.19
N THR A 108 11.77 -6.75 13.01
CA THR A 108 12.96 -6.01 12.55
C THR A 108 14.14 -6.96 12.44
N ILE A 109 14.73 -7.08 11.25
CA ILE A 109 15.79 -8.06 10.95
C ILE A 109 17.17 -7.45 10.79
N THR A 110 17.28 -6.11 10.62
CA THR A 110 18.56 -5.41 10.60
C THR A 110 18.58 -4.28 11.62
N ARG A 111 19.77 -3.75 11.92
CA ARG A 111 19.99 -2.59 12.79
C ARG A 111 20.52 -1.43 11.95
N GLY A 112 20.59 -0.23 12.52
CA GLY A 112 21.11 0.97 11.88
C GLY A 112 20.07 2.04 11.63
N GLU A 113 20.41 3.03 10.82
CA GLU A 113 19.56 4.21 10.56
C GLU A 113 18.35 3.90 9.65
N ASN A 114 18.44 2.86 8.82
CA ASN A 114 17.36 2.43 7.93
C ASN A 114 17.15 0.90 8.06
N PRO A 115 16.55 0.44 9.18
CA PRO A 115 16.38 -0.98 9.44
C PRO A 115 15.35 -1.60 8.49
N VAL A 116 15.58 -2.89 8.19
CA VAL A 116 14.66 -3.72 7.40
C VAL A 116 13.67 -4.42 8.33
N HIS A 117 12.39 -4.35 7.96
CA HIS A 117 11.29 -4.96 8.67
C HIS A 117 10.57 -5.97 7.78
N LEU A 118 10.21 -7.11 8.37
CA LEU A 118 9.32 -8.11 7.76
C LEU A 118 7.92 -7.95 8.37
N LEU A 119 6.94 -7.74 7.52
CA LEU A 119 5.55 -7.51 7.89
C LEU A 119 4.71 -8.69 7.44
N GLN A 120 4.37 -9.57 8.38
CA GLN A 120 3.56 -10.75 8.12
C GLN A 120 2.08 -10.42 8.34
N TYR A 121 1.22 -10.86 7.42
CA TYR A 121 -0.23 -10.57 7.43
C TYR A 121 -1.10 -11.82 7.27
N ALA A 122 -0.53 -12.94 6.86
CA ALA A 122 -1.23 -14.21 6.67
C ALA A 122 -0.28 -15.38 6.92
N HIS A 123 -0.83 -16.56 7.23
CA HIS A 123 -0.05 -17.79 7.33
C HIS A 123 0.35 -18.29 5.93
N GLY A 124 1.58 -18.84 5.81
CA GLY A 124 2.03 -19.44 4.54
C GLY A 124 2.24 -18.49 3.36
N VAL A 125 2.16 -17.17 3.60
CA VAL A 125 2.46 -16.13 2.62
C VAL A 125 3.76 -15.44 2.99
N GLY A 126 4.60 -15.11 2.00
CA GLY A 126 5.83 -14.37 2.23
C GLY A 126 5.55 -12.98 2.85
N PRO A 127 6.39 -12.52 3.78
CA PRO A 127 6.21 -11.21 4.41
C PRO A 127 6.43 -10.07 3.42
N ILE A 128 5.77 -8.95 3.65
CA ILE A 128 6.09 -7.69 2.98
C ILE A 128 7.38 -7.15 3.59
N VAL A 129 8.37 -6.80 2.75
CA VAL A 129 9.64 -6.22 3.20
C VAL A 129 9.53 -4.70 3.18
N ALA A 130 9.74 -4.07 4.33
CA ALA A 130 9.68 -2.62 4.50
C ALA A 130 11.00 -2.04 4.97
N PHE A 131 11.56 -1.14 4.19
CA PHE A 131 12.69 -0.25 4.49
C PHE A 131 12.64 0.93 3.53
N SER A 132 13.22 2.06 3.90
CA SER A 132 13.23 3.23 3.03
C SER A 132 14.20 3.06 1.86
N LYS A 133 13.74 3.36 0.65
CA LYS A 133 14.52 3.28 -0.60
C LYS A 133 13.98 4.24 -1.63
N ARG A 134 14.79 4.59 -2.60
CA ARG A 134 14.31 5.35 -3.75
C ARG A 134 13.37 4.50 -4.61
N TYR A 135 12.40 5.16 -5.26
CA TYR A 135 11.43 4.46 -6.10
C TYR A 135 12.06 3.78 -7.32
N ASP A 136 13.22 4.27 -7.79
CA ASP A 136 13.98 3.81 -8.95
C ASP A 136 15.12 2.82 -8.59
N GLN A 137 15.18 2.33 -7.34
CA GLN A 137 16.20 1.40 -6.86
C GLN A 137 15.63 0.02 -6.52
N PRO A 138 16.43 -1.04 -6.65
CA PRO A 138 16.04 -2.38 -6.20
C PRO A 138 15.55 -2.40 -4.75
N PRO A 139 14.56 -3.23 -4.43
CA PRO A 139 13.91 -4.25 -5.26
C PRO A 139 12.73 -3.74 -6.11
N ASN A 140 12.54 -2.43 -6.25
CA ASN A 140 11.45 -1.87 -7.06
C ASN A 140 11.68 -2.17 -8.55
N PRO A 141 10.62 -2.44 -9.34
CA PRO A 141 10.73 -2.64 -10.77
C PRO A 141 11.11 -1.33 -11.47
N THR A 142 11.91 -1.44 -12.54
CA THR A 142 12.36 -0.29 -13.35
C THR A 142 11.46 0.00 -14.54
N LYS A 143 10.50 -0.89 -14.84
CA LYS A 143 9.53 -0.78 -15.94
C LYS A 143 8.26 -1.56 -15.65
N ASP A 144 7.24 -1.34 -16.45
CA ASP A 144 5.97 -2.10 -16.44
C ASP A 144 5.21 -1.97 -15.11
N PHE A 145 5.11 -0.77 -14.55
CA PHE A 145 4.40 -0.48 -13.30
C PHE A 145 3.53 0.77 -13.39
N ALA A 146 2.60 0.93 -12.45
CA ALA A 146 1.94 2.20 -12.18
C ALA A 146 2.65 2.93 -11.05
N ALA A 147 2.96 4.20 -11.24
CA ALA A 147 3.45 5.10 -10.19
C ALA A 147 2.27 5.74 -9.46
N VAL A 148 2.11 5.48 -8.17
CA VAL A 148 1.03 6.04 -7.34
C VAL A 148 1.64 7.04 -6.37
N MET A 149 1.44 8.34 -6.65
CA MET A 149 1.97 9.43 -5.84
C MET A 149 1.14 9.57 -4.57
N THR A 150 1.73 9.35 -3.41
CA THR A 150 1.02 9.34 -2.11
C THR A 150 1.19 10.63 -1.30
N CYS A 151 1.91 11.63 -1.84
CA CYS A 151 2.01 12.97 -1.26
C CYS A 151 2.09 14.04 -2.34
N ALA A 152 1.55 15.22 -2.05
CA ALA A 152 1.55 16.35 -2.97
C ALA A 152 2.98 16.76 -3.39
N GLN A 153 3.92 16.81 -2.45
CA GLN A 153 5.30 17.17 -2.73
C GLN A 153 5.97 16.24 -3.77
N ALA A 154 5.81 14.91 -3.64
CA ALA A 154 6.33 13.98 -4.64
C ALA A 154 5.54 14.09 -5.96
N ASP A 155 4.26 14.40 -5.89
CA ASP A 155 3.41 14.63 -7.05
C ASP A 155 3.86 15.82 -7.89
N GLU A 156 4.17 16.93 -7.24
CA GLU A 156 4.65 18.17 -7.87
C GLU A 156 6.07 18.03 -8.42
N HIS A 157 6.99 17.39 -7.66
CA HIS A 157 8.40 17.31 -8.04
C HIS A 157 8.73 16.16 -9.00
N CYS A 158 7.83 15.19 -9.18
CA CYS A 158 8.00 14.05 -10.08
C CYS A 158 6.86 13.99 -11.12
N PRO A 159 6.75 14.98 -12.03
CA PRO A 159 5.72 14.96 -13.07
C PRO A 159 5.89 13.79 -14.03
N PHE A 160 7.11 13.29 -14.16
CA PHE A 160 7.46 12.10 -14.95
C PHE A 160 8.18 11.07 -14.08
N VAL A 161 7.75 9.81 -14.16
CA VAL A 161 8.38 8.66 -13.51
C VAL A 161 8.84 7.69 -14.59
N ALA A 162 10.14 7.59 -14.80
CA ALA A 162 10.72 6.75 -15.83
C ALA A 162 10.30 5.27 -15.62
N GLY A 163 9.90 4.60 -16.70
CA GLY A 163 9.47 3.21 -16.70
C GLY A 163 8.01 2.97 -16.23
N ALA A 164 7.33 3.98 -15.71
CA ALA A 164 5.93 3.86 -15.37
C ALA A 164 5.05 3.87 -16.63
N HIS A 165 4.11 2.92 -16.74
CA HIS A 165 3.08 2.94 -17.78
C HIS A 165 2.06 4.05 -17.54
N ARG A 166 1.73 4.30 -16.29
CA ARG A 166 0.75 5.32 -15.87
C ARG A 166 1.11 5.87 -14.50
N ARG A 167 0.72 7.11 -14.28
CA ARG A 167 0.92 7.83 -13.03
C ARG A 167 -0.43 8.24 -12.45
N PHE A 168 -0.61 8.06 -11.14
CA PHE A 168 -1.83 8.38 -10.41
C PHE A 168 -1.49 9.27 -9.21
N ALA A 169 -2.22 10.37 -9.03
CA ALA A 169 -2.07 11.29 -7.91
C ALA A 169 -3.05 10.93 -6.78
N LEU A 170 -2.74 9.88 -6.02
CA LEU A 170 -3.54 9.42 -4.87
C LEU A 170 -2.92 9.92 -3.55
N THR A 171 -2.87 11.23 -3.37
CA THR A 171 -2.17 11.88 -2.27
C THR A 171 -2.93 11.80 -0.94
N TYR A 172 -2.20 11.76 0.18
CA TYR A 172 -2.71 11.71 1.55
C TYR A 172 -2.07 12.80 2.41
N ALA A 173 -2.81 13.27 3.43
CA ALA A 173 -2.26 14.15 4.45
C ALA A 173 -1.10 13.45 5.19
N ASP A 174 -0.07 14.21 5.56
CA ASP A 174 1.07 13.64 6.28
C ASP A 174 0.79 13.55 7.77
N PRO A 175 0.80 12.36 8.40
CA PRO A 175 0.65 12.23 9.83
C PRO A 175 1.83 12.82 10.62
N LYS A 176 2.94 13.18 9.94
CA LYS A 176 4.12 13.80 10.55
C LYS A 176 3.81 15.04 11.39
N GLN A 177 2.76 15.78 11.04
CA GLN A 177 2.36 16.97 11.78
C GLN A 177 2.03 16.69 13.26
N ALA A 178 1.73 15.43 13.58
CA ALA A 178 1.44 15.00 14.95
C ALA A 178 2.65 14.37 15.67
N ASP A 179 3.82 14.26 15.00
CA ASP A 179 5.01 13.64 15.58
C ASP A 179 5.42 14.32 16.89
N GLY A 180 5.69 13.54 17.94
CA GLY A 180 6.07 14.03 19.26
C GLY A 180 4.93 14.66 20.08
N THR A 181 3.68 14.62 19.61
CA THR A 181 2.51 15.12 20.32
C THR A 181 1.69 13.97 20.92
N PRO A 182 0.82 14.23 21.92
CA PRO A 182 -0.12 13.22 22.44
C PRO A 182 -1.07 12.63 21.38
N SER A 183 -1.28 13.31 20.25
CA SER A 183 -2.14 12.88 19.15
C SER A 183 -1.43 12.03 18.09
N GLU A 184 -0.12 11.80 18.21
CA GLU A 184 0.67 11.07 17.21
C GLU A 184 0.06 9.70 16.87
N ALA A 185 -0.19 8.86 17.88
CA ALA A 185 -0.75 7.54 17.65
C ALA A 185 -2.12 7.58 16.95
N ALA A 186 -2.96 8.55 17.31
CA ALA A 186 -4.27 8.73 16.68
C ALA A 186 -4.15 9.17 15.22
N ALA A 187 -3.24 10.08 14.89
CA ALA A 187 -3.00 10.56 13.53
C ALA A 187 -2.49 9.44 12.62
N TYR A 188 -1.55 8.62 13.09
CA TYR A 188 -1.05 7.48 12.33
C TYR A 188 -2.09 6.38 12.15
N ASN A 189 -2.92 6.13 13.16
CA ASN A 189 -4.05 5.20 13.04
C ASN A 189 -5.09 5.70 12.03
N ALA A 190 -5.40 6.99 12.03
CA ALA A 190 -6.33 7.58 11.07
C ALA A 190 -5.81 7.47 9.63
N ALA A 191 -4.53 7.79 9.40
CA ALA A 191 -3.90 7.62 8.09
C ALA A 191 -3.87 6.15 7.65
N CYS A 192 -3.53 5.24 8.56
CA CYS A 192 -3.53 3.79 8.31
C CYS A 192 -4.93 3.31 7.92
N ARG A 193 -5.97 3.71 8.67
CA ARG A 193 -7.37 3.34 8.44
C ARG A 193 -7.90 3.87 7.10
N LEU A 194 -7.65 5.14 6.79
CA LEU A 194 -8.06 5.74 5.52
C LEU A 194 -7.45 5.02 4.32
N ILE A 195 -6.13 4.79 4.34
CA ILE A 195 -5.41 4.12 3.27
C ILE A 195 -5.90 2.66 3.13
N ALA A 196 -6.12 1.97 4.24
CA ALA A 196 -6.67 0.61 4.23
C ALA A 196 -8.06 0.56 3.59
N ALA A 197 -8.96 1.50 3.91
CA ALA A 197 -10.29 1.58 3.34
C ALA A 197 -10.25 1.78 1.81
N GLU A 198 -9.42 2.72 1.34
CA GLU A 198 -9.27 3.01 -0.08
C GLU A 198 -8.67 1.83 -0.86
N MET A 199 -7.63 1.17 -0.32
CA MET A 199 -7.04 -0.01 -0.97
C MET A 199 -8.02 -1.20 -0.96
N SER A 200 -8.80 -1.35 0.10
CA SER A 200 -9.87 -2.38 0.16
C SER A 200 -10.96 -2.12 -0.88
N TYR A 201 -11.40 -0.89 -1.05
CA TYR A 201 -12.34 -0.50 -2.11
C TYR A 201 -11.77 -0.86 -3.50
N LEU A 202 -10.54 -0.40 -3.78
CA LEU A 202 -9.86 -0.63 -5.05
C LEU A 202 -9.84 -2.12 -5.41
N PHE A 203 -9.35 -2.97 -4.51
CA PHE A 203 -9.17 -4.38 -4.82
C PHE A 203 -10.47 -5.20 -4.76
N ARG A 204 -11.48 -4.81 -3.98
CA ARG A 204 -12.83 -5.39 -4.11
C ARG A 204 -13.41 -5.10 -5.50
N LYS A 205 -13.24 -3.88 -6.01
CA LYS A 205 -13.70 -3.51 -7.36
C LYS A 205 -12.95 -4.27 -8.45
N VAL A 206 -11.65 -4.48 -8.29
CA VAL A 206 -10.88 -5.35 -9.20
C VAL A 206 -11.40 -6.78 -9.13
N GLY A 207 -11.51 -7.35 -7.93
CA GLY A 207 -11.94 -8.74 -7.71
C GLY A 207 -13.34 -9.04 -8.24
N SER A 208 -14.27 -8.08 -8.18
CA SER A 208 -15.62 -8.26 -8.74
C SER A 208 -15.63 -8.49 -10.26
N SER A 209 -14.57 -8.09 -10.96
CA SER A 209 -14.39 -8.31 -12.41
C SER A 209 -13.72 -9.65 -12.76
N PHE A 210 -13.21 -10.34 -11.74
CA PHE A 210 -12.57 -11.66 -11.85
C PHE A 210 -13.16 -12.59 -10.78
N PRO A 211 -14.44 -12.98 -10.89
CA PRO A 211 -15.05 -13.88 -9.92
C PRO A 211 -14.21 -15.15 -9.83
N LEU A 212 -13.91 -15.57 -8.59
CA LEU A 212 -13.28 -16.86 -8.34
C LEU A 212 -14.20 -17.94 -8.97
N THR A 213 -13.73 -18.59 -10.01
CA THR A 213 -14.42 -19.80 -10.51
C THR A 213 -14.38 -20.82 -9.38
N SER A 214 -15.54 -21.07 -8.78
CA SER A 214 -15.74 -22.19 -7.87
C SER A 214 -15.56 -23.47 -8.68
N GLU A 215 -14.41 -24.13 -8.57
CA GLU A 215 -14.25 -25.54 -8.90
C GLU A 215 -14.75 -26.41 -7.75
#